data_76396122c9e10a573f3b67c5f3396146
#
_entry.id   76396122c9e10a573f3b67c5f3396146
#
_cell.length_a   1.000
_cell.length_b   1.000
_cell.length_c   1.000
_cell.angle_alpha   90.00
_cell.angle_beta   90.00
_cell.angle_gamma   90.00
#
_symmetry.space_group_name_H-M   'P 1'
#
loop_
_entity.id
_entity.type
_entity.pdbx_description
1 polymer ?
#
loop_
_entity_poly.entity_id
_entity_poly.type
_entity_poly.pdbx_seq_one_letter_code
_entity_poly.pdbx_strand_id
1 'polypeptide(L)'
;MPTRKTLSKSDVDISYLEWNKGQNPLLLLHGMADNAWVWSSLGDYLAADYHIIAPDMRGHGESSKPEKDYSFESAIADLEALMEQLGWNAAHVVSHSWTGKLAAIWARQNPKRLKSITLVDPIFIWKMPSLLKLTFPLLYKVLPFLKTMGPFTSYEEAEQQIKQLSQFQDWSAVQQQVFQAGIEQKPDGTWGSKFTISARDGIFDAVLEAPGFITPVDTPALFIEPEKGVNRQDWQIKPYKTNLKNLTFKKLPGNHWPFLTKPAEFNQTVAEFLARQK
;
A
#
# COMPACT_ATOMS: atom_id res chain seq x y z
N MET A 1 18.88 -7.94 2.62
CA MET A 1 18.45 -6.76 1.82
C MET A 1 17.84 -7.23 0.51
N PRO A 2 16.80 -6.57 0.00
CA PRO A 2 16.16 -6.91 -1.27
C PRO A 2 16.99 -6.49 -2.49
N THR A 3 16.62 -7.03 -3.64
CA THR A 3 17.09 -6.57 -4.95
C THR A 3 15.96 -5.83 -5.65
N ARG A 4 16.27 -4.74 -6.38
CA ARG A 4 15.29 -4.04 -7.21
C ARG A 4 15.27 -4.66 -8.61
N LYS A 5 14.07 -4.92 -9.10
CA LYS A 5 13.82 -5.48 -10.44
C LYS A 5 12.66 -4.73 -11.11
N THR A 6 12.44 -4.99 -12.37
CA THR A 6 11.35 -4.40 -13.16
C THR A 6 10.64 -5.47 -13.97
N LEU A 7 9.30 -5.46 -13.94
CA LEU A 7 8.45 -6.14 -14.93
C LEU A 7 8.11 -5.11 -16.01
N SER A 8 8.49 -5.39 -17.25
CA SER A 8 8.07 -4.55 -18.39
C SER A 8 6.84 -5.15 -19.06
N LYS A 9 5.79 -4.36 -19.15
CA LYS A 9 4.56 -4.64 -19.91
C LYS A 9 4.49 -3.71 -21.11
N SER A 10 3.51 -3.92 -21.98
CA SER A 10 3.31 -3.09 -23.16
C SER A 10 2.99 -1.62 -22.84
N ASP A 11 2.37 -1.37 -21.70
CA ASP A 11 1.79 -0.08 -21.29
C ASP A 11 2.41 0.50 -20.00
N VAL A 12 2.95 -0.35 -19.14
CA VAL A 12 3.45 0.04 -17.83
C VAL A 12 4.64 -0.83 -17.41
N ASP A 13 5.70 -0.22 -16.92
CA ASP A 13 6.78 -0.89 -16.20
C ASP A 13 6.48 -0.86 -14.70
N ILE A 14 6.54 -2.02 -14.05
CA ILE A 14 6.37 -2.14 -12.60
C ILE A 14 7.71 -2.46 -11.96
N SER A 15 8.27 -1.49 -11.25
CA SER A 15 9.46 -1.68 -10.43
C SER A 15 9.09 -2.32 -9.10
N TYR A 16 9.89 -3.24 -8.60
CA TYR A 16 9.63 -3.93 -7.34
C TYR A 16 10.89 -4.29 -6.58
N LEU A 17 10.76 -4.42 -5.27
CA LEU A 17 11.76 -5.02 -4.40
C LEU A 17 11.49 -6.50 -4.24
N GLU A 18 12.54 -7.32 -4.29
CA GLU A 18 12.44 -8.77 -4.15
C GLU A 18 13.34 -9.30 -3.04
N TRP A 19 12.78 -10.09 -2.13
CA TRP A 19 13.46 -10.94 -1.16
C TRP A 19 13.24 -12.40 -1.59
N ASN A 20 14.22 -12.98 -2.27
CA ASN A 20 14.12 -14.32 -2.86
C ASN A 20 14.93 -15.33 -2.04
N LYS A 21 14.52 -15.60 -0.79
CA LYS A 21 15.16 -16.62 0.06
C LYS A 21 14.19 -17.74 0.42
N GLY A 22 12.96 -17.41 0.75
CA GLY A 22 11.90 -18.37 1.08
C GLY A 22 11.14 -18.85 -0.16
N GLN A 23 10.17 -19.73 0.04
CA GLN A 23 9.41 -20.38 -1.05
C GLN A 23 7.95 -19.90 -1.13
N ASN A 24 7.39 -19.39 -0.05
CA ASN A 24 5.97 -19.03 0.00
C ASN A 24 5.74 -17.64 -0.63
N PRO A 25 4.89 -17.54 -1.69
CA PRO A 25 4.61 -16.25 -2.34
C PRO A 25 3.96 -15.24 -1.41
N LEU A 26 4.53 -14.02 -1.33
CA LEU A 26 4.01 -12.92 -0.53
C LEU A 26 4.14 -11.59 -1.27
N LEU A 27 3.02 -10.89 -1.48
CA LEU A 27 2.97 -9.53 -2.01
C LEU A 27 2.80 -8.51 -0.88
N LEU A 28 3.55 -7.41 -0.93
CA LEU A 28 3.48 -6.29 0.02
C LEU A 28 3.10 -5.02 -0.73
N LEU A 29 1.87 -4.52 -0.54
CA LEU A 29 1.28 -3.42 -1.31
C LEU A 29 1.20 -2.16 -0.44
N HIS A 30 1.94 -1.13 -0.83
CA HIS A 30 2.03 0.13 -0.09
C HIS A 30 0.81 1.04 -0.27
N GLY A 31 0.70 2.06 0.58
CA GLY A 31 -0.32 3.10 0.56
C GLY A 31 -0.07 4.21 -0.47
N MET A 32 -0.96 5.22 -0.48
CA MET A 32 -0.83 6.38 -1.35
C MET A 32 0.38 7.23 -0.92
N ALA A 33 1.11 7.74 -1.90
CA ALA A 33 2.34 8.53 -1.75
C ALA A 33 3.49 7.80 -1.03
N ASP A 34 3.37 6.49 -0.81
CA ASP A 34 4.44 5.62 -0.33
C ASP A 34 5.23 5.00 -1.50
N ASN A 35 6.15 4.08 -1.20
CA ASN A 35 6.89 3.26 -2.15
C ASN A 35 7.24 1.91 -1.52
N ALA A 36 7.80 0.99 -2.31
CA ALA A 36 8.11 -0.37 -1.88
C ALA A 36 9.02 -0.47 -0.62
N TRP A 37 9.87 0.53 -0.37
CA TRP A 37 10.79 0.53 0.76
C TRP A 37 10.11 0.63 2.12
N VAL A 38 8.84 1.04 2.20
CA VAL A 38 8.09 1.02 3.47
C VAL A 38 8.01 -0.38 4.08
N TRP A 39 8.19 -1.41 3.25
CA TRP A 39 8.12 -2.81 3.65
C TRP A 39 9.47 -3.43 4.05
N SER A 40 10.58 -2.66 4.07
CA SER A 40 11.92 -3.19 4.32
C SER A 40 12.02 -3.99 5.62
N SER A 41 11.47 -3.48 6.71
CA SER A 41 11.49 -4.16 8.01
C SER A 41 10.73 -5.49 7.98
N LEU A 42 9.51 -5.51 7.42
CA LEU A 42 8.72 -6.74 7.30
C LEU A 42 9.35 -7.72 6.31
N GLY A 43 9.85 -7.21 5.18
CA GLY A 43 10.50 -8.02 4.15
C GLY A 43 11.73 -8.75 4.70
N ASP A 44 12.63 -8.04 5.39
CA ASP A 44 13.81 -8.66 6.01
C ASP A 44 13.41 -9.66 7.12
N TYR A 45 12.34 -9.37 7.89
CA TYR A 45 11.85 -10.24 8.95
C TYR A 45 11.29 -11.57 8.43
N LEU A 46 10.59 -11.56 7.30
CA LEU A 46 9.92 -12.73 6.72
C LEU A 46 10.73 -13.44 5.62
N ALA A 47 11.87 -12.89 5.19
CA ALA A 47 12.61 -13.35 4.02
C ALA A 47 13.06 -14.82 4.07
N ALA A 48 13.25 -15.39 5.26
CA ALA A 48 13.67 -16.79 5.42
C ALA A 48 12.59 -17.79 4.95
N ASP A 49 11.32 -17.46 5.15
CA ASP A 49 10.17 -18.35 4.88
C ASP A 49 9.43 -18.00 3.58
N TYR A 50 9.50 -16.75 3.15
CA TYR A 50 8.69 -16.21 2.06
C TYR A 50 9.55 -15.70 0.91
N HIS A 51 9.09 -15.96 -0.33
CA HIS A 51 9.50 -15.23 -1.51
C HIS A 51 8.64 -13.98 -1.59
N ILE A 52 9.25 -12.82 -1.34
CA ILE A 52 8.53 -11.57 -1.11
C ILE A 52 8.75 -10.60 -2.26
N ILE A 53 7.67 -10.04 -2.74
CA ILE A 53 7.66 -8.97 -3.75
C ILE A 53 6.92 -7.76 -3.18
N ALA A 54 7.58 -6.61 -3.19
CA ALA A 54 6.97 -5.32 -2.88
C ALA A 54 7.06 -4.42 -4.11
N PRO A 55 5.99 -4.31 -4.93
CA PRO A 55 5.98 -3.41 -6.06
C PRO A 55 5.87 -1.95 -5.61
N ASP A 56 6.49 -1.04 -6.37
CA ASP A 56 6.02 0.32 -6.45
C ASP A 56 4.74 0.30 -7.31
N MET A 57 3.60 0.65 -6.74
CA MET A 57 2.34 0.66 -7.50
C MET A 57 2.41 1.69 -8.64
N ARG A 58 1.68 1.47 -9.76
CA ARG A 58 1.64 2.45 -10.85
C ARG A 58 1.48 3.88 -10.34
N GLY A 59 2.24 4.82 -10.89
CA GLY A 59 2.26 6.22 -10.45
C GLY A 59 3.13 6.51 -9.23
N HIS A 60 3.78 5.50 -8.63
CA HIS A 60 4.63 5.64 -7.45
C HIS A 60 6.06 5.18 -7.72
N GLY A 61 6.99 5.64 -6.88
CA GLY A 61 8.37 5.20 -6.84
C GLY A 61 9.05 5.15 -8.21
N GLU A 62 9.64 4.00 -8.55
CA GLU A 62 10.32 3.77 -9.83
C GLU A 62 9.42 3.13 -10.90
N SER A 63 8.15 2.85 -10.60
CA SER A 63 7.20 2.36 -11.60
C SER A 63 6.76 3.45 -12.56
N SER A 64 6.24 3.06 -13.72
CA SER A 64 5.66 3.98 -14.71
C SER A 64 4.58 4.87 -14.13
N LYS A 65 4.49 6.07 -14.66
CA LYS A 65 3.59 7.14 -14.24
C LYS A 65 2.67 7.54 -15.39
N PRO A 66 1.72 6.68 -15.78
CA PRO A 66 0.79 6.99 -16.86
C PRO A 66 -0.02 8.24 -16.52
N GLU A 67 -0.46 8.98 -17.53
CA GLU A 67 -1.34 10.15 -17.32
C GLU A 67 -2.75 9.76 -16.87
N LYS A 68 -3.18 8.54 -17.17
CA LYS A 68 -4.52 8.00 -16.92
C LYS A 68 -4.45 6.55 -16.47
N ASP A 69 -5.60 5.99 -16.11
CA ASP A 69 -5.80 4.60 -15.79
C ASP A 69 -5.15 4.17 -14.47
N TYR A 70 -5.69 4.72 -13.41
CA TYR A 70 -5.40 4.33 -12.03
C TYR A 70 -6.54 3.53 -11.40
N SER A 71 -7.33 2.84 -12.23
CA SER A 71 -8.42 1.99 -11.78
C SER A 71 -7.92 0.81 -10.93
N PHE A 72 -8.78 0.25 -10.11
CA PHE A 72 -8.43 -0.96 -9.35
C PHE A 72 -8.24 -2.16 -10.28
N GLU A 73 -8.98 -2.22 -11.37
CA GLU A 73 -8.85 -3.23 -12.41
C GLU A 73 -7.43 -3.23 -13.02
N SER A 74 -6.92 -2.05 -13.37
CA SER A 74 -5.57 -1.90 -13.93
C SER A 74 -4.49 -2.21 -12.90
N ALA A 75 -4.66 -1.77 -11.67
CA ALA A 75 -3.72 -2.10 -10.60
C ALA A 75 -3.70 -3.61 -10.28
N ILE A 76 -4.87 -4.27 -10.28
CA ILE A 76 -4.96 -5.73 -10.13
C ILE A 76 -4.30 -6.44 -11.32
N ALA A 77 -4.53 -5.97 -12.55
CA ALA A 77 -3.91 -6.54 -13.75
C ALA A 77 -2.37 -6.46 -13.73
N ASP A 78 -1.80 -5.39 -13.15
CA ASP A 78 -0.36 -5.30 -12.93
C ASP A 78 0.15 -6.35 -11.96
N LEU A 79 -0.56 -6.55 -10.84
CA LEU A 79 -0.21 -7.55 -9.83
C LEU A 79 -0.35 -8.98 -10.36
N GLU A 80 -1.41 -9.25 -11.14
CA GLU A 80 -1.60 -10.55 -11.80
C GLU A 80 -0.46 -10.83 -12.79
N ALA A 81 -0.08 -9.87 -13.63
CA ALA A 81 1.03 -10.02 -14.56
C ALA A 81 2.38 -10.27 -13.85
N LEU A 82 2.59 -9.60 -12.71
CA LEU A 82 3.77 -9.81 -11.88
C LEU A 82 3.78 -11.24 -11.29
N MET A 83 2.64 -11.73 -10.79
CA MET A 83 2.51 -13.09 -10.30
C MET A 83 2.72 -14.13 -11.40
N GLU A 84 2.20 -13.88 -12.61
CA GLU A 84 2.40 -14.75 -13.78
C GLU A 84 3.86 -14.84 -14.18
N GLN A 85 4.59 -13.73 -14.26
CA GLN A 85 6.03 -13.71 -14.53
C GLN A 85 6.82 -14.52 -13.50
N LEU A 86 6.40 -14.50 -12.24
CA LEU A 86 7.04 -15.22 -11.15
C LEU A 86 6.60 -16.70 -11.06
N GLY A 87 5.65 -17.13 -11.89
CA GLY A 87 5.07 -18.48 -11.84
C GLY A 87 4.19 -18.71 -10.61
N TRP A 88 3.61 -17.67 -10.03
CA TRP A 88 2.79 -17.76 -8.81
C TRP A 88 1.31 -17.96 -9.14
N ASN A 89 0.80 -19.13 -8.80
CA ASN A 89 -0.64 -19.40 -8.93
C ASN A 89 -1.48 -18.66 -7.89
N ALA A 90 -0.96 -18.53 -6.66
CA ALA A 90 -1.58 -17.79 -5.57
C ALA A 90 -0.52 -17.25 -4.61
N ALA A 91 -0.83 -16.12 -3.94
CA ALA A 91 0.06 -15.46 -2.99
C ALA A 91 -0.69 -15.03 -1.73
N HIS A 92 0.03 -14.86 -0.62
CA HIS A 92 -0.42 -14.04 0.49
C HIS A 92 -0.26 -12.57 0.11
N VAL A 93 -1.13 -11.70 0.61
CA VAL A 93 -1.08 -10.26 0.33
C VAL A 93 -1.13 -9.48 1.64
N VAL A 94 -0.16 -8.58 1.87
CA VAL A 94 -0.22 -7.54 2.90
C VAL A 94 -0.41 -6.22 2.19
N SER A 95 -1.42 -5.46 2.58
CA SER A 95 -1.87 -4.25 1.88
C SER A 95 -2.18 -3.12 2.86
N HIS A 96 -1.84 -1.89 2.50
CA HIS A 96 -1.98 -0.73 3.35
C HIS A 96 -2.93 0.31 2.74
N SER A 97 -3.84 0.85 3.57
CA SER A 97 -4.68 1.99 3.20
C SER A 97 -5.56 1.69 1.95
N TRP A 98 -5.42 2.42 0.84
CA TRP A 98 -6.20 2.21 -0.38
C TRP A 98 -5.98 0.84 -1.02
N THR A 99 -4.74 0.31 -0.95
CA THR A 99 -4.48 -1.06 -1.44
C THR A 99 -5.14 -2.13 -0.56
N GLY A 100 -5.52 -1.81 0.67
CA GLY A 100 -6.38 -2.65 1.50
C GLY A 100 -7.77 -2.84 0.89
N LYS A 101 -8.40 -1.76 0.39
CA LYS A 101 -9.65 -1.85 -0.38
C LYS A 101 -9.45 -2.63 -1.68
N LEU A 102 -8.33 -2.39 -2.38
CA LEU A 102 -7.97 -3.12 -3.60
C LEU A 102 -7.86 -4.63 -3.31
N ALA A 103 -7.12 -5.04 -2.28
CA ALA A 103 -6.94 -6.44 -1.92
C ALA A 103 -8.26 -7.13 -1.55
N ALA A 104 -9.17 -6.43 -0.86
CA ALA A 104 -10.50 -6.94 -0.53
C ALA A 104 -11.37 -7.16 -1.78
N ILE A 105 -11.31 -6.24 -2.75
CA ILE A 105 -11.99 -6.36 -4.05
C ILE A 105 -11.38 -7.49 -4.87
N TRP A 106 -10.07 -7.58 -4.94
CA TRP A 106 -9.35 -8.65 -5.63
C TRP A 106 -9.68 -10.04 -5.06
N ALA A 107 -9.68 -10.19 -3.73
CA ALA A 107 -10.09 -11.44 -3.06
C ALA A 107 -11.52 -11.86 -3.41
N ARG A 108 -12.43 -10.90 -3.61
CA ARG A 108 -13.79 -11.17 -4.06
C ARG A 108 -13.86 -11.60 -5.53
N GLN A 109 -13.09 -10.93 -6.41
CA GLN A 109 -13.10 -11.19 -7.86
C GLN A 109 -12.38 -12.50 -8.20
N ASN A 110 -11.22 -12.74 -7.59
CA ASN A 110 -10.31 -13.84 -7.89
C ASN A 110 -9.86 -14.57 -6.61
N PRO A 111 -10.78 -15.19 -5.85
CA PRO A 111 -10.44 -15.76 -4.53
C PRO A 111 -9.36 -16.83 -4.58
N LYS A 112 -9.21 -17.53 -5.71
CA LYS A 112 -8.18 -18.57 -5.89
C LYS A 112 -6.76 -18.02 -6.03
N ARG A 113 -6.62 -16.72 -6.32
CA ARG A 113 -5.32 -16.05 -6.45
C ARG A 113 -4.73 -15.62 -5.09
N LEU A 114 -5.56 -15.54 -4.06
CA LEU A 114 -5.17 -15.01 -2.75
C LEU A 114 -5.29 -16.08 -1.67
N LYS A 115 -4.14 -16.54 -1.16
CA LYS A 115 -4.08 -17.48 -0.01
C LYS A 115 -4.59 -16.85 1.28
N SER A 116 -4.25 -15.59 1.52
CA SER A 116 -4.77 -14.76 2.60
C SER A 116 -4.54 -13.28 2.30
N ILE A 117 -5.28 -12.40 2.99
CA ILE A 117 -5.10 -10.95 2.92
C ILE A 117 -4.87 -10.36 4.31
N THR A 118 -3.88 -9.48 4.43
CA THR A 118 -3.69 -8.62 5.61
C THR A 118 -4.02 -7.19 5.21
N LEU A 119 -5.01 -6.61 5.87
CA LEU A 119 -5.53 -5.26 5.62
C LEU A 119 -5.03 -4.34 6.72
N VAL A 120 -4.02 -3.54 6.43
CA VAL A 120 -3.40 -2.61 7.38
C VAL A 120 -4.11 -1.26 7.27
N ASP A 121 -4.92 -0.94 8.26
CA ASP A 121 -5.70 0.30 8.34
C ASP A 121 -6.32 0.71 6.99
N PRO A 122 -7.11 -0.20 6.36
CA PRO A 122 -7.65 0.04 5.03
C PRO A 122 -8.63 1.21 5.05
N ILE A 123 -8.74 1.92 3.91
CA ILE A 123 -9.74 2.98 3.77
C ILE A 123 -11.16 2.39 3.74
N PHE A 124 -12.18 3.27 3.74
CA PHE A 124 -13.58 2.85 3.63
C PHE A 124 -13.82 1.93 2.42
N ILE A 125 -14.67 0.92 2.59
CA ILE A 125 -14.89 -0.12 1.58
C ILE A 125 -16.03 0.19 0.62
N TRP A 126 -16.95 1.10 0.96
CA TRP A 126 -18.12 1.39 0.12
C TRP A 126 -17.78 2.22 -1.13
N LYS A 127 -18.62 2.08 -2.13
CA LYS A 127 -18.73 3.08 -3.20
C LYS A 127 -19.32 4.36 -2.60
N MET A 128 -18.70 5.48 -2.90
CA MET A 128 -19.15 6.79 -2.42
C MET A 128 -19.80 7.57 -3.57
N PRO A 129 -20.72 8.50 -3.26
CA PRO A 129 -21.30 9.37 -4.28
C PRO A 129 -20.21 10.16 -5.03
N SER A 130 -20.28 10.17 -6.36
CA SER A 130 -19.31 10.90 -7.21
C SER A 130 -19.29 12.40 -6.95
N LEU A 131 -20.36 12.96 -6.39
CA LEU A 131 -20.42 14.38 -5.95
C LEU A 131 -19.32 14.74 -4.93
N LEU A 132 -18.82 13.75 -4.16
CA LEU A 132 -17.71 13.98 -3.22
C LEU A 132 -16.42 14.40 -3.92
N LYS A 133 -16.25 14.14 -5.22
CA LYS A 133 -15.11 14.64 -5.99
C LYS A 133 -14.96 16.16 -5.92
N LEU A 134 -16.07 16.88 -5.77
CA LEU A 134 -16.05 18.33 -5.61
C LEU A 134 -15.35 18.80 -4.33
N THR A 135 -15.20 17.90 -3.34
CA THR A 135 -14.48 18.20 -2.09
C THR A 135 -12.97 17.92 -2.18
N PHE A 136 -12.49 17.27 -3.23
CA PHE A 136 -11.09 16.86 -3.38
C PHE A 136 -10.10 18.03 -3.28
N PRO A 137 -10.31 19.18 -3.93
CA PRO A 137 -9.38 20.29 -3.80
C PRO A 137 -9.18 20.77 -2.35
N LEU A 138 -10.23 20.69 -1.53
CA LEU A 138 -10.15 21.00 -0.11
C LEU A 138 -9.47 19.85 0.66
N LEU A 139 -9.85 18.62 0.37
CA LEU A 139 -9.28 17.43 0.99
C LEU A 139 -7.75 17.37 0.80
N TYR A 140 -7.26 17.66 -0.41
CA TYR A 140 -5.83 17.66 -0.71
C TYR A 140 -5.03 18.69 0.10
N LYS A 141 -5.65 19.81 0.47
CA LYS A 141 -5.02 20.83 1.32
C LYS A 141 -4.89 20.40 2.79
N VAL A 142 -5.81 19.53 3.25
CA VAL A 142 -5.86 19.14 4.67
C VAL A 142 -5.21 17.79 4.96
N LEU A 143 -4.90 16.98 3.94
CA LEU A 143 -4.21 15.71 4.12
C LEU A 143 -2.69 15.92 4.26
N PRO A 144 -2.11 15.74 5.47
CA PRO A 144 -0.72 16.11 5.72
C PRO A 144 0.28 15.36 4.85
N PHE A 145 0.03 14.06 4.55
CA PHE A 145 0.94 13.24 3.75
C PHE A 145 1.05 13.70 2.28
N LEU A 146 0.06 14.42 1.74
CA LEU A 146 0.15 15.00 0.41
C LEU A 146 1.11 16.22 0.34
N LYS A 147 1.51 16.76 1.50
CA LYS A 147 2.57 17.78 1.54
C LYS A 147 3.93 17.23 1.10
N THR A 148 4.09 15.91 1.08
CA THR A 148 5.31 15.27 0.55
C THR A 148 5.47 15.45 -0.97
N MET A 149 4.44 15.89 -1.67
CA MET A 149 4.49 16.03 -3.13
C MET A 149 5.38 17.19 -3.59
N GLY A 150 5.59 18.19 -2.74
CA GLY A 150 6.34 19.40 -3.09
C GLY A 150 5.48 20.41 -3.88
N PRO A 151 6.09 21.33 -4.65
CA PRO A 151 7.54 21.46 -4.87
C PRO A 151 8.30 22.01 -3.65
N PHE A 152 9.56 21.60 -3.51
CA PHE A 152 10.51 22.13 -2.52
C PHE A 152 11.67 22.80 -3.23
N THR A 153 12.28 23.83 -2.61
CA THR A 153 13.40 24.56 -3.21
C THR A 153 14.71 23.81 -3.13
N SER A 154 14.84 22.88 -2.15
CA SER A 154 16.02 22.02 -1.97
C SER A 154 15.65 20.66 -1.38
N TYR A 155 16.60 19.73 -1.44
CA TYR A 155 16.50 18.43 -0.78
C TYR A 155 16.38 18.58 0.74
N GLU A 156 17.14 19.48 1.34
CA GLU A 156 17.15 19.75 2.77
C GLU A 156 15.81 20.30 3.24
N GLU A 157 15.19 21.18 2.47
CA GLU A 157 13.83 21.69 2.76
C GLU A 157 12.83 20.54 2.75
N ALA A 158 12.87 19.71 1.71
CA ALA A 158 12.00 18.54 1.61
C ALA A 158 12.16 17.61 2.83
N GLU A 159 13.41 17.31 3.21
CA GLU A 159 13.72 16.47 4.37
C GLU A 159 13.17 17.07 5.67
N GLN A 160 13.38 18.38 5.90
CA GLN A 160 12.88 19.05 7.10
C GLN A 160 11.36 19.03 7.19
N GLN A 161 10.65 19.24 6.09
CA GLN A 161 9.19 19.21 6.08
C GLN A 161 8.64 17.81 6.30
N ILE A 162 9.26 16.80 5.70
CA ILE A 162 8.82 15.40 5.79
C ILE A 162 9.04 14.83 7.20
N LYS A 163 10.11 15.18 7.89
CA LYS A 163 10.35 14.81 9.29
C LYS A 163 9.22 15.24 10.25
N GLN A 164 8.42 16.23 9.88
CA GLN A 164 7.28 16.67 10.69
C GLN A 164 6.04 15.77 10.55
N LEU A 165 6.02 14.89 9.55
CA LEU A 165 4.89 14.00 9.32
C LEU A 165 4.95 12.80 10.27
N SER A 166 3.79 12.37 10.73
CA SER A 166 3.67 11.34 11.77
C SER A 166 4.35 10.01 11.42
N GLN A 167 4.44 9.65 10.15
CA GLN A 167 5.11 8.44 9.69
C GLN A 167 6.65 8.54 9.66
N PHE A 168 7.21 9.75 9.81
CA PHE A 168 8.65 10.01 9.74
C PHE A 168 9.24 10.58 11.04
N GLN A 169 8.47 10.63 12.12
CA GLN A 169 8.89 11.27 13.38
C GLN A 169 10.14 10.66 14.01
N ASP A 170 10.34 9.35 13.90
CA ASP A 170 11.50 8.67 14.50
C ASP A 170 12.77 8.80 13.63
N TRP A 171 12.61 9.19 12.37
CA TRP A 171 13.66 9.33 11.37
C TRP A 171 14.65 8.15 11.32
N SER A 172 14.10 6.94 11.48
CA SER A 172 14.86 5.70 11.43
C SER A 172 15.53 5.47 10.06
N ALA A 173 16.49 4.55 9.98
CA ALA A 173 17.15 4.22 8.72
C ALA A 173 16.14 3.79 7.63
N VAL A 174 15.08 3.06 7.99
CA VAL A 174 14.00 2.69 7.06
C VAL A 174 13.23 3.92 6.58
N GLN A 175 12.88 4.84 7.49
CA GLN A 175 12.17 6.07 7.13
C GLN A 175 13.01 6.97 6.22
N GLN A 176 14.32 7.09 6.48
CA GLN A 176 15.25 7.80 5.61
C GLN A 176 15.30 7.16 4.22
N GLN A 177 15.38 5.85 4.13
CA GLN A 177 15.38 5.12 2.86
C GLN A 177 14.08 5.31 2.08
N VAL A 178 12.92 5.27 2.77
CA VAL A 178 11.61 5.54 2.16
C VAL A 178 11.56 6.95 1.56
N PHE A 179 12.03 7.94 2.31
CA PHE A 179 12.11 9.33 1.85
C PHE A 179 13.01 9.46 0.61
N GLN A 180 14.25 8.96 0.70
CA GLN A 180 15.22 9.04 -0.39
C GLN A 180 14.73 8.36 -1.66
N ALA A 181 14.05 7.21 -1.53
CA ALA A 181 13.48 6.50 -2.67
C ALA A 181 12.25 7.19 -3.26
N GLY A 182 11.54 7.99 -2.46
CA GLY A 182 10.28 8.64 -2.85
C GLY A 182 10.42 10.05 -3.42
N ILE A 183 11.63 10.66 -3.36
CA ILE A 183 11.87 12.03 -3.81
C ILE A 183 12.80 12.08 -5.02
N GLU A 184 12.65 13.08 -5.87
CA GLU A 184 13.52 13.34 -7.02
C GLU A 184 13.67 14.82 -7.29
N GLN A 185 14.75 15.22 -7.96
CA GLN A 185 14.87 16.55 -8.52
C GLN A 185 14.09 16.63 -9.83
N LYS A 186 13.25 17.64 -9.96
CA LYS A 186 12.43 17.88 -11.14
C LYS A 186 13.21 18.65 -12.22
N PRO A 187 12.77 18.65 -13.50
CA PRO A 187 13.46 19.34 -14.57
C PRO A 187 13.62 20.86 -14.37
N ASP A 188 12.75 21.47 -13.57
CA ASP A 188 12.82 22.90 -13.21
C ASP A 188 13.80 23.20 -12.06
N GLY A 189 14.51 22.18 -11.56
CA GLY A 189 15.47 22.26 -10.47
C GLY A 189 14.86 22.16 -9.08
N THR A 190 13.55 22.15 -8.93
CA THR A 190 12.89 21.91 -7.64
C THR A 190 12.96 20.43 -7.24
N TRP A 191 12.66 20.15 -5.99
CA TRP A 191 12.52 18.78 -5.48
C TRP A 191 11.05 18.42 -5.27
N GLY A 192 10.69 17.19 -5.49
CA GLY A 192 9.31 16.74 -5.31
C GLY A 192 9.19 15.23 -5.28
N SER A 193 8.01 14.76 -4.87
CA SER A 193 7.72 13.34 -4.83
C SER A 193 7.75 12.69 -6.22
N LYS A 194 8.17 11.43 -6.29
CA LYS A 194 7.97 10.57 -7.46
C LYS A 194 6.50 10.17 -7.64
N PHE A 195 5.68 10.31 -6.62
CA PHE A 195 4.23 10.15 -6.72
C PHE A 195 3.60 11.33 -7.46
N THR A 196 2.85 11.06 -8.53
CA THR A 196 2.36 12.12 -9.42
C THR A 196 0.96 12.63 -9.06
N ILE A 197 0.64 13.84 -9.54
CA ILE A 197 -0.71 14.40 -9.41
C ILE A 197 -1.75 13.53 -10.13
N SER A 198 -1.42 13.02 -11.33
CA SER A 198 -2.30 12.13 -12.10
C SER A 198 -2.60 10.85 -11.32
N ALA A 199 -1.59 10.26 -10.65
CA ALA A 199 -1.78 9.10 -9.79
C ALA A 199 -2.66 9.43 -8.57
N ARG A 200 -2.40 10.57 -7.90
CA ARG A 200 -3.23 11.02 -6.78
C ARG A 200 -4.71 11.09 -7.18
N ASP A 201 -5.00 11.86 -8.23
CA ASP A 201 -6.37 12.13 -8.64
C ASP A 201 -7.06 10.86 -9.14
N GLY A 202 -6.37 10.05 -9.96
CA GLY A 202 -6.91 8.80 -10.47
C GLY A 202 -7.16 7.74 -9.38
N ILE A 203 -6.28 7.63 -8.37
CA ILE A 203 -6.50 6.72 -7.25
C ILE A 203 -7.65 7.21 -6.36
N PHE A 204 -7.77 8.51 -6.08
CA PHE A 204 -8.92 9.03 -5.33
C PHE A 204 -10.23 8.76 -6.07
N ASP A 205 -10.27 8.93 -7.38
CA ASP A 205 -11.43 8.58 -8.21
C ASP A 205 -11.76 7.10 -8.11
N ALA A 206 -10.78 6.21 -8.30
CA ALA A 206 -10.96 4.78 -8.21
C ALA A 206 -11.45 4.33 -6.82
N VAL A 207 -10.90 4.95 -5.75
CA VAL A 207 -11.33 4.70 -4.36
C VAL A 207 -12.80 5.04 -4.13
N LEU A 208 -13.29 6.14 -4.68
CA LEU A 208 -14.70 6.52 -4.55
C LEU A 208 -15.62 5.61 -5.38
N GLU A 209 -15.22 5.28 -6.59
CA GLU A 209 -16.07 4.59 -7.57
C GLU A 209 -16.13 3.08 -7.38
N ALA A 210 -15.02 2.48 -6.89
CA ALA A 210 -14.95 1.05 -6.73
C ALA A 210 -16.03 0.54 -5.75
N PRO A 211 -16.89 -0.40 -6.19
CA PRO A 211 -17.88 -1.00 -5.32
C PRO A 211 -17.16 -1.82 -4.24
N GLY A 212 -17.61 -1.69 -3.00
CA GLY A 212 -17.08 -2.46 -1.89
C GLY A 212 -17.47 -3.95 -1.92
N PHE A 213 -17.67 -4.52 -0.73
CA PHE A 213 -18.21 -5.86 -0.64
C PHE A 213 -19.65 -5.89 -1.15
N ILE A 214 -19.87 -6.61 -2.25
CA ILE A 214 -21.22 -6.94 -2.77
C ILE A 214 -21.58 -8.40 -2.46
N THR A 215 -20.59 -9.22 -2.08
CA THR A 215 -20.73 -10.59 -1.61
C THR A 215 -19.72 -10.84 -0.50
N PRO A 216 -20.00 -11.77 0.43
CA PRO A 216 -19.02 -12.20 1.42
C PRO A 216 -17.77 -12.83 0.78
N VAL A 217 -16.63 -12.73 1.47
CA VAL A 217 -15.32 -13.22 1.05
C VAL A 217 -14.85 -14.26 2.05
N ASP A 218 -14.49 -15.45 1.57
CA ASP A 218 -14.03 -16.58 2.41
C ASP A 218 -12.50 -16.59 2.58
N THR A 219 -11.74 -15.82 1.79
CA THR A 219 -10.27 -15.72 1.92
C THR A 219 -9.89 -15.35 3.35
N PRO A 220 -9.00 -16.11 4.01
CA PRO A 220 -8.52 -15.78 5.35
C PRO A 220 -7.99 -14.35 5.40
N ALA A 221 -8.43 -13.59 6.39
CA ALA A 221 -8.14 -12.17 6.48
C ALA A 221 -7.64 -11.76 7.87
N LEU A 222 -6.61 -10.90 7.90
CA LEU A 222 -6.19 -10.16 9.09
C LEU A 222 -6.51 -8.68 8.88
N PHE A 223 -7.26 -8.09 9.81
CA PHE A 223 -7.46 -6.64 9.86
C PHE A 223 -6.62 -6.06 10.98
N ILE A 224 -5.72 -5.14 10.66
CA ILE A 224 -4.90 -4.40 11.63
C ILE A 224 -5.45 -2.99 11.78
N GLU A 225 -5.92 -2.67 12.99
CA GLU A 225 -6.39 -1.35 13.41
C GLU A 225 -5.31 -0.68 14.28
N PRO A 226 -4.56 0.31 13.78
CA PRO A 226 -3.66 1.11 14.62
C PRO A 226 -4.46 2.04 15.54
N GLU A 227 -3.96 2.29 16.74
CA GLU A 227 -4.60 3.18 17.74
C GLU A 227 -4.89 4.59 17.21
N LYS A 228 -3.99 5.11 16.36
CA LYS A 228 -4.10 6.43 15.73
C LYS A 228 -4.29 6.33 14.22
N GLY A 229 -4.99 5.29 13.76
CA GLY A 229 -5.31 5.04 12.36
C GLY A 229 -6.47 5.89 11.83
N VAL A 230 -6.92 5.57 10.61
CA VAL A 230 -8.06 6.22 9.95
C VAL A 230 -9.40 5.57 10.33
N ASN A 231 -9.39 4.31 10.76
CA ASN A 231 -10.58 3.56 11.15
C ASN A 231 -10.85 3.75 12.65
N ARG A 232 -11.55 4.82 13.01
CA ARG A 232 -11.82 5.19 14.41
C ARG A 232 -13.27 4.96 14.85
N GLN A 233 -14.13 4.63 13.89
CA GLN A 233 -15.58 4.49 14.13
C GLN A 233 -16.04 3.11 13.70
N ASP A 234 -16.93 2.51 14.48
CA ASP A 234 -17.47 1.18 14.20
C ASP A 234 -18.08 1.03 12.81
N TRP A 235 -18.72 2.08 12.29
CA TRP A 235 -19.33 2.05 10.97
C TRP A 235 -18.28 1.85 9.83
N GLN A 236 -17.02 2.29 10.03
CA GLN A 236 -15.93 2.10 9.07
C GLN A 236 -15.47 0.64 9.02
N ILE A 237 -15.45 -0.02 10.19
CA ILE A 237 -14.93 -1.38 10.37
C ILE A 237 -16.03 -2.43 10.14
N LYS A 238 -17.29 -2.11 10.46
CA LYS A 238 -18.43 -3.03 10.38
C LYS A 238 -18.52 -3.78 9.05
N PRO A 239 -18.37 -3.15 7.86
CA PRO A 239 -18.45 -3.87 6.60
C PRO A 239 -17.37 -4.94 6.42
N TYR A 240 -16.16 -4.69 6.92
CA TYR A 240 -15.09 -5.69 6.92
C TYR A 240 -15.46 -6.87 7.82
N LYS A 241 -15.93 -6.59 9.06
CA LYS A 241 -16.37 -7.63 10.01
C LYS A 241 -17.55 -8.44 9.49
N THR A 242 -18.45 -7.82 8.73
CA THR A 242 -19.65 -8.50 8.20
C THR A 242 -19.33 -9.38 6.99
N ASN A 243 -18.40 -8.96 6.13
CA ASN A 243 -18.21 -9.60 4.83
C ASN A 243 -16.96 -10.50 4.76
N LEU A 244 -15.98 -10.34 5.63
CA LEU A 244 -14.83 -11.24 5.71
C LEU A 244 -15.14 -12.36 6.70
N LYS A 245 -15.52 -13.53 6.19
CA LYS A 245 -16.00 -14.66 7.04
C LYS A 245 -14.92 -15.24 7.93
N ASN A 246 -13.67 -15.26 7.46
CA ASN A 246 -12.50 -15.80 8.17
C ASN A 246 -11.60 -14.66 8.65
N LEU A 247 -12.18 -13.68 9.37
CA LEU A 247 -11.50 -12.49 9.82
C LEU A 247 -10.85 -12.65 11.21
N THR A 248 -9.54 -12.46 11.27
CA THR A 248 -8.80 -12.14 12.49
C THR A 248 -8.68 -10.62 12.61
N PHE A 249 -9.04 -10.06 13.78
CA PHE A 249 -8.98 -8.63 14.04
C PHE A 249 -7.94 -8.34 15.12
N LYS A 250 -7.02 -7.41 14.86
CA LYS A 250 -5.96 -7.01 15.80
C LYS A 250 -5.85 -5.48 15.90
N LYS A 251 -5.79 -4.98 17.13
CA LYS A 251 -5.38 -3.61 17.42
C LYS A 251 -3.89 -3.56 17.69
N LEU A 252 -3.20 -2.58 17.13
CA LEU A 252 -1.78 -2.37 17.36
C LEU A 252 -1.52 -0.92 17.81
N PRO A 253 -0.47 -0.69 18.61
CA PRO A 253 0.00 0.67 18.87
C PRO A 253 0.49 1.33 17.57
N GLY A 254 0.54 2.66 17.56
CA GLY A 254 1.06 3.44 16.44
C GLY A 254 -0.01 4.18 15.65
N ASN A 255 0.42 4.75 14.54
CA ASN A 255 -0.42 5.54 13.64
C ASN A 255 -0.79 4.75 12.36
N HIS A 256 -1.30 5.44 11.36
CA HIS A 256 -1.68 4.86 10.06
C HIS A 256 -0.57 4.01 9.39
N TRP A 257 0.69 4.23 9.74
CA TRP A 257 1.88 3.48 9.26
C TRP A 257 2.53 2.65 10.37
N PRO A 258 1.86 1.62 10.93
CA PRO A 258 2.40 0.84 12.06
C PRO A 258 3.69 0.10 11.69
N PHE A 259 3.86 -0.28 10.43
CA PHE A 259 5.08 -0.91 9.91
C PHE A 259 6.32 0.01 9.93
N LEU A 260 6.13 1.34 9.99
CA LEU A 260 7.22 2.32 10.12
C LEU A 260 7.42 2.79 11.57
N THR A 261 6.34 2.88 12.35
CA THR A 261 6.37 3.49 13.68
C THR A 261 6.41 2.47 14.83
N LYS A 262 5.98 1.23 14.59
CA LYS A 262 5.98 0.11 15.53
C LYS A 262 6.34 -1.22 14.82
N PRO A 263 7.51 -1.27 14.14
CA PRO A 263 7.83 -2.38 13.25
C PRO A 263 7.93 -3.73 13.96
N ALA A 264 8.38 -3.80 15.20
CA ALA A 264 8.53 -5.06 15.92
C ALA A 264 7.17 -5.75 16.14
N GLU A 265 6.21 -5.03 16.74
CA GLU A 265 4.86 -5.53 17.02
C GLU A 265 4.08 -5.82 15.74
N PHE A 266 4.29 -4.98 14.71
CA PHE A 266 3.68 -5.17 13.41
C PHE A 266 4.18 -6.44 12.73
N ASN A 267 5.51 -6.61 12.61
CA ASN A 267 6.12 -7.75 11.95
C ASN A 267 5.73 -9.07 12.63
N GLN A 268 5.76 -9.11 13.97
CA GLN A 268 5.34 -10.28 14.74
C GLN A 268 3.88 -10.63 14.48
N THR A 269 2.98 -9.64 14.50
CA THR A 269 1.53 -9.86 14.28
C THR A 269 1.27 -10.45 12.88
N VAL A 270 1.92 -9.91 11.85
CA VAL A 270 1.79 -10.41 10.48
C VAL A 270 2.35 -11.83 10.37
N ALA A 271 3.54 -12.09 10.93
CA ALA A 271 4.15 -13.41 10.90
C ALA A 271 3.30 -14.48 11.58
N GLU A 272 2.74 -14.18 12.76
CA GLU A 272 1.84 -15.08 13.49
C GLU A 272 0.57 -15.41 12.70
N PHE A 273 0.02 -14.43 11.98
CA PHE A 273 -1.14 -14.69 11.12
C PHE A 273 -0.76 -15.57 9.92
N LEU A 274 0.30 -15.20 9.20
CA LEU A 274 0.76 -15.93 8.00
C LEU A 274 1.14 -17.38 8.32
N ALA A 275 1.77 -17.64 9.47
CA ALA A 275 2.14 -18.98 9.90
C ALA A 275 0.94 -19.94 10.05
N ARG A 276 -0.25 -19.41 10.37
CA ARG A 276 -1.50 -20.19 10.47
C ARG A 276 -2.18 -20.47 9.13
N GLN A 277 -1.65 -19.86 8.04
CA GLN A 277 -2.20 -20.01 6.69
C GLN A 277 -1.31 -20.90 5.78
N LYS A 278 -0.32 -21.56 6.37
CA LYS A 278 0.59 -22.51 5.67
C LYS A 278 -0.12 -23.83 5.35
#